data_2899a74602094a811db422b0539f5281
#
_entry.id   2899a74602094a811db422b0539f5281
#
_cell.length_a   1.000
_cell.length_b   1.000
_cell.length_c   1.000
_cell.angle_alpha   90.00
_cell.angle_beta   90.00
_cell.angle_gamma   90.00
#
_symmetry.space_group_name_H-M   'P 1'
#
loop_
_entity.id
_entity.type
_entity.pdbx_description
1 polymer ?
#
loop_
_entity_poly.entity_id
_entity_poly.type
_entity_poly.pdbx_seq_one_letter_code
_entity_poly.pdbx_strand_id
1 'polypeptide(L)'
;MRDADKNEMICRYCKKEIEPDSVFCRHCGERVQRRRKKEQIAVPAPRITPSGKYRGRLMVHGERVYITEDSEAAYYIRARAVKVGMIERAKGSSGRTLGQVVDRFVNDHEAVLSPATVRSYQSMRDNRFAAYMDVDAAKIPWQVMISTEALLVSPKTVRNAWRLVTASLKYAKIPFDDPVLPKPVRSDRAFLDFEQIQKLLPAIKGDPCEAVYLLALHSLRLSEILAVDSVGDVIRVRGAVVRGKDGMIRKELNKTDLSRRDIPVMIPRLRELTLPVQVCEKTINRHLKSICAAAGLPDVTLHCLRHSFASLAYHLRWTEKSTMQVGGWSTPDVVHDIYTHLAEKDLSDDVKRMREFYELPTALATPSKCADK
;
A
#
# COMPACT_ATOMS: atom_id res chain seq x y z
N MET A 1 31.34 32.31 -21.16
CA MET A 1 30.06 31.84 -20.59
C MET A 1 30.08 30.32 -20.71
N ARG A 2 30.25 29.62 -19.62
CA ARG A 2 30.30 28.15 -19.61
C ARG A 2 28.92 27.65 -19.20
N ASP A 3 28.32 26.86 -20.09
CA ASP A 3 27.02 26.23 -19.85
C ASP A 3 27.09 25.38 -18.57
N ALA A 4 26.16 25.65 -17.67
CA ALA A 4 25.96 24.85 -16.48
C ALA A 4 25.31 23.52 -16.91
N ASP A 5 26.06 22.43 -16.84
CA ASP A 5 25.55 21.07 -17.00
C ASP A 5 24.34 20.89 -16.08
N LYS A 6 23.15 20.87 -16.67
CA LYS A 6 21.93 20.43 -16.00
C LYS A 6 22.08 18.94 -15.76
N ASN A 7 22.41 18.58 -14.55
CA ASN A 7 22.50 17.19 -14.09
C ASN A 7 21.07 16.60 -14.01
N GLU A 8 20.52 16.25 -15.15
CA GLU A 8 19.20 15.66 -15.29
C GLU A 8 19.24 14.22 -14.80
N MET A 9 18.44 13.88 -13.81
CA MET A 9 18.34 12.51 -13.29
C MET A 9 17.09 11.83 -13.81
N ILE A 10 17.24 10.64 -14.38
CA ILE A 10 16.12 9.85 -14.93
C ILE A 10 15.70 8.78 -13.93
N CYS A 11 14.41 8.67 -13.69
CA CYS A 11 13.87 7.59 -12.87
C CYS A 11 14.15 6.24 -13.51
N ARG A 12 14.79 5.33 -12.76
CA ARG A 12 15.14 3.98 -13.23
C ARG A 12 13.90 3.09 -13.49
N TYR A 13 12.74 3.42 -12.90
CA TYR A 13 11.51 2.64 -13.03
C TYR A 13 10.62 3.12 -14.19
N CYS A 14 10.24 4.40 -14.19
CA CYS A 14 9.33 4.95 -15.22
C CYS A 14 10.03 5.70 -16.35
N LYS A 15 11.37 5.80 -16.31
CA LYS A 15 12.22 6.46 -17.32
C LYS A 15 11.92 7.95 -17.55
N LYS A 16 11.14 8.58 -16.69
CA LYS A 16 10.85 10.02 -16.75
C LYS A 16 11.87 10.81 -15.95
N GLU A 17 12.08 12.04 -16.38
CA GLU A 17 13.00 13.00 -15.76
C GLU A 17 12.52 13.40 -14.36
N ILE A 18 13.45 13.48 -13.41
CA ILE A 18 13.20 13.84 -12.03
C ILE A 18 14.26 14.80 -11.51
N GLU A 19 13.93 15.55 -10.49
CA GLU A 19 14.87 16.45 -9.84
C GLU A 19 16.01 15.66 -9.17
N PRO A 20 17.26 16.14 -9.22
CA PRO A 20 18.44 15.44 -8.72
C PRO A 20 18.35 15.02 -7.25
N ASP A 21 17.63 15.78 -6.43
CA ASP A 21 17.48 15.56 -5.00
C ASP A 21 16.23 14.75 -4.63
N SER A 22 15.46 14.29 -5.62
CA SER A 22 14.25 13.52 -5.39
C SER A 22 14.57 12.18 -4.74
N VAL A 23 13.96 11.90 -3.58
CA VAL A 23 14.01 10.60 -2.92
C VAL A 23 13.01 9.63 -3.54
N PHE A 24 11.89 10.17 -3.99
CA PHE A 24 10.82 9.44 -4.67
C PHE A 24 10.53 10.08 -6.03
N CYS A 25 10.25 9.27 -7.02
CA CYS A 25 9.85 9.76 -8.33
C CYS A 25 8.47 10.42 -8.26
N ARG A 26 8.36 11.67 -8.72
CA ARG A 26 7.09 12.41 -8.78
C ARG A 26 6.08 11.83 -9.76
N HIS A 27 6.52 10.97 -10.69
CA HIS A 27 5.67 10.40 -11.74
C HIS A 27 5.13 9.00 -11.37
N CYS A 28 5.96 8.15 -10.75
CA CYS A 28 5.56 6.77 -10.43
C CYS A 28 5.56 6.46 -8.93
N GLY A 29 5.98 7.40 -8.07
CA GLY A 29 6.03 7.21 -6.62
C GLY A 29 7.14 6.28 -6.13
N GLU A 30 7.91 5.66 -7.02
CA GLU A 30 8.98 4.74 -6.65
C GLU A 30 10.20 5.48 -6.06
N ARG A 31 10.89 4.80 -5.17
CA ARG A 31 12.08 5.34 -4.53
C ARG A 31 13.25 5.31 -5.50
N VAL A 32 13.76 6.47 -5.89
CA VAL A 32 14.81 6.63 -6.92
C VAL A 32 16.21 6.79 -6.36
N GLN A 33 16.34 7.29 -5.15
CA GLN A 33 17.63 7.34 -4.48
C GLN A 33 17.80 6.15 -3.54
N ARG A 34 18.99 5.51 -3.58
CA ARG A 34 19.45 4.67 -2.45
C ARG A 34 19.40 5.56 -1.21
N ARG A 35 18.99 5.01 -0.05
CA ARG A 35 19.09 5.75 1.23
C ARG A 35 20.47 6.42 1.23
N ARG A 36 20.53 7.74 0.99
CA ARG A 36 21.71 8.51 1.37
C ARG A 36 21.93 8.12 2.83
N LYS A 37 23.13 7.72 3.19
CA LYS A 37 23.52 7.72 4.60
C LYS A 37 23.08 9.10 5.07
N LYS A 38 22.10 9.14 6.00
CA LYS A 38 21.58 10.41 6.53
C LYS A 38 22.80 11.21 6.91
N GLU A 39 22.93 12.45 6.46
CA GLU A 39 23.77 13.41 7.17
C GLU A 39 23.28 13.38 8.59
N GLN A 40 24.02 12.68 9.43
CA GLN A 40 23.66 12.50 10.80
C GLN A 40 23.92 13.85 11.43
N ILE A 41 22.86 14.58 11.77
CA ILE A 41 22.98 15.77 12.61
C ILE A 41 23.77 15.30 13.84
N ALA A 42 25.03 15.78 13.92
CA ALA A 42 25.95 15.35 14.97
C ALA A 42 25.37 15.73 16.33
N VAL A 43 25.03 14.72 17.09
CA VAL A 43 24.51 14.82 18.45
C VAL A 43 25.55 14.18 19.37
N PRO A 44 25.94 14.83 20.49
CA PRO A 44 26.86 14.25 21.46
C PRO A 44 26.33 12.93 22.00
N ALA A 45 27.21 11.98 22.26
CA ALA A 45 26.86 10.72 22.89
C ALA A 45 26.30 10.95 24.31
N PRO A 46 25.27 10.24 24.74
CA PRO A 46 24.74 10.36 26.09
C PRO A 46 25.67 9.67 27.10
N ARG A 47 25.57 10.09 28.35
CA ARG A 47 26.14 9.39 29.50
C ARG A 47 25.03 8.61 30.20
N ILE A 48 25.33 7.43 30.69
CA ILE A 48 24.40 6.65 31.50
C ILE A 48 24.41 7.24 32.94
N THR A 49 23.24 7.58 33.45
CA THR A 49 23.07 8.04 34.81
C THR A 49 23.09 6.88 35.80
N PRO A 50 23.31 7.10 37.11
CA PRO A 50 23.22 6.03 38.11
C PRO A 50 21.85 5.32 38.15
N SER A 51 20.80 5.98 37.65
CA SER A 51 19.44 5.42 37.51
C SER A 51 19.24 4.66 36.14
N GLY A 52 20.30 4.41 35.40
CA GLY A 52 20.24 3.66 34.13
C GLY A 52 19.69 4.46 32.93
N LYS A 53 19.43 5.76 33.07
CA LYS A 53 18.93 6.59 31.98
C LYS A 53 20.05 7.22 31.16
N TYR A 54 19.77 7.49 29.89
CA TYR A 54 20.70 8.11 28.93
C TYR A 54 20.54 9.63 28.97
N ARG A 55 21.56 10.35 29.46
CA ARG A 55 21.56 11.81 29.62
C ARG A 55 22.65 12.46 28.79
N GLY A 56 22.31 13.52 28.06
CA GLY A 56 23.25 14.32 27.30
C GLY A 56 22.94 15.80 27.32
N ARG A 57 23.90 16.60 26.85
CA ARG A 57 23.82 18.06 26.78
C ARG A 57 23.98 18.52 25.35
N LEU A 58 23.07 19.36 24.88
CA LEU A 58 23.10 20.01 23.57
C LEU A 58 23.24 21.52 23.70
N MET A 59 23.89 22.15 22.74
CA MET A 59 23.82 23.59 22.53
C MET A 59 22.83 23.85 21.39
N VAL A 60 21.79 24.64 21.71
CA VAL A 60 20.74 25.02 20.73
C VAL A 60 20.54 26.53 20.86
N HIS A 61 20.76 27.26 19.81
CA HIS A 61 20.65 28.73 19.77
C HIS A 61 21.40 29.44 20.92
N GLY A 62 22.59 28.92 21.31
CA GLY A 62 23.39 29.47 22.40
C GLY A 62 22.99 29.02 23.82
N GLU A 63 21.88 28.31 23.97
CA GLU A 63 21.43 27.77 25.26
C GLU A 63 21.82 26.30 25.46
N ARG A 64 22.04 25.92 26.72
CA ARG A 64 22.34 24.54 27.13
C ARG A 64 21.04 23.79 27.37
N VAL A 65 20.75 22.77 26.58
CA VAL A 65 19.59 21.89 26.74
C VAL A 65 20.06 20.51 27.21
N TYR A 66 19.46 20.02 28.29
CA TYR A 66 19.69 18.69 28.83
C TYR A 66 18.56 17.75 28.38
N ILE A 67 18.91 16.57 27.90
CA ILE A 67 17.96 15.54 27.49
C ILE A 67 18.26 14.29 28.30
N THR A 68 17.22 13.65 28.82
CA THR A 68 17.33 12.41 29.58
C THR A 68 16.23 11.46 29.08
N GLU A 69 16.61 10.25 28.68
CA GLU A 69 15.71 9.24 28.12
C GLU A 69 16.02 7.85 28.69
N ASP A 70 15.05 6.95 28.57
CA ASP A 70 15.16 5.58 29.09
C ASP A 70 15.97 4.65 28.17
N SER A 71 16.20 5.03 26.91
CA SER A 71 17.03 4.28 25.97
C SER A 71 17.94 5.19 25.15
N GLU A 72 19.06 4.63 24.69
CA GLU A 72 20.01 5.33 23.82
C GLU A 72 19.37 5.78 22.50
N ALA A 73 18.52 4.93 21.92
CA ALA A 73 17.81 5.24 20.69
C ALA A 73 16.83 6.42 20.87
N ALA A 74 16.08 6.45 21.97
CA ALA A 74 15.17 7.54 22.31
C ALA A 74 15.94 8.85 22.53
N TYR A 75 17.10 8.78 23.22
CA TYR A 75 17.96 9.94 23.38
C TYR A 75 18.38 10.55 22.04
N TYR A 76 18.91 9.74 21.11
CA TYR A 76 19.34 10.27 19.82
C TYR A 76 18.20 10.83 18.97
N ILE A 77 17.03 10.21 19.01
CA ILE A 77 15.82 10.72 18.33
C ILE A 77 15.45 12.11 18.88
N ARG A 78 15.33 12.24 20.21
CA ARG A 78 14.94 13.49 20.86
C ARG A 78 15.99 14.57 20.72
N ALA A 79 17.26 14.22 20.87
CA ALA A 79 18.37 15.15 20.73
C ALA A 79 18.48 15.75 19.33
N ARG A 80 18.24 14.94 18.29
CA ARG A 80 18.18 15.43 16.91
C ARG A 80 17.00 16.36 16.68
N ALA A 81 15.82 16.01 17.19
CA ALA A 81 14.63 16.81 17.05
C ALA A 81 14.78 18.19 17.73
N VAL A 82 15.38 18.22 18.91
CA VAL A 82 15.69 19.47 19.65
C VAL A 82 16.74 20.30 18.90
N LYS A 83 17.79 19.68 18.35
CA LYS A 83 18.86 20.39 17.64
C LYS A 83 18.39 21.03 16.32
N VAL A 84 17.38 20.45 15.69
CA VAL A 84 16.77 20.98 14.45
C VAL A 84 15.70 22.03 14.73
N GLY A 85 15.43 22.36 16.00
CA GLY A 85 14.36 23.30 16.37
C GLY A 85 12.94 22.73 16.19
N MET A 86 12.82 21.42 16.04
CA MET A 86 11.53 20.74 15.84
C MET A 86 10.73 20.56 17.13
N ILE A 87 11.36 20.68 18.29
CA ILE A 87 10.71 20.56 19.60
C ILE A 87 11.05 21.80 20.40
N GLU A 88 10.08 22.67 20.63
CA GLU A 88 10.21 23.72 21.62
C GLU A 88 10.23 23.10 23.03
N ARG A 89 10.98 23.76 23.94
CA ARG A 89 11.09 23.37 25.33
C ARG A 89 9.69 23.25 25.95
N ALA A 90 9.27 22.07 26.30
CA ALA A 90 8.07 21.89 27.13
C ALA A 90 8.32 22.49 28.52
N LYS A 91 7.97 23.76 28.73
CA LYS A 91 7.82 24.32 30.06
C LYS A 91 6.53 23.75 30.64
N GLY A 92 6.68 22.93 31.71
CA GLY A 92 5.60 22.49 32.59
C GLY A 92 4.28 22.17 31.89
N SER A 93 4.16 21.00 31.25
CA SER A 93 2.90 20.61 30.64
C SER A 93 2.02 19.89 31.64
N SER A 94 0.81 20.39 31.86
CA SER A 94 -0.29 19.67 32.48
C SER A 94 -1.20 18.96 31.43
N GLY A 95 -0.82 18.99 30.15
CA GLY A 95 -1.56 18.43 29.02
C GLY A 95 -1.17 16.99 28.67
N ARG A 96 -2.05 16.32 27.94
CA ARG A 96 -1.80 14.96 27.44
C ARG A 96 -0.81 15.00 26.27
N THR A 97 0.18 14.10 26.27
CA THR A 97 1.10 13.94 25.13
C THR A 97 0.38 13.33 23.92
N LEU A 98 0.94 13.51 22.73
CA LEU A 98 0.39 12.91 21.51
C LEU A 98 0.32 11.39 21.65
N GLY A 99 1.36 10.74 22.18
CA GLY A 99 1.38 9.31 22.43
C GLY A 99 0.23 8.86 23.31
N GLN A 100 0.00 9.55 24.45
CA GLN A 100 -1.12 9.24 25.34
C GLN A 100 -2.48 9.40 24.67
N VAL A 101 -2.63 10.40 23.81
CA VAL A 101 -3.87 10.63 23.05
C VAL A 101 -4.11 9.52 22.03
N VAL A 102 -3.07 9.08 21.31
CA VAL A 102 -3.15 7.98 20.35
C VAL A 102 -3.39 6.66 21.07
N ASP A 103 -2.64 6.37 22.13
CA ASP A 103 -2.78 5.13 22.91
C ASP A 103 -4.20 4.99 23.47
N ARG A 104 -4.75 6.07 24.03
CA ARG A 104 -6.13 6.09 24.51
C ARG A 104 -7.13 5.82 23.41
N PHE A 105 -7.01 6.47 22.25
CA PHE A 105 -7.90 6.24 21.12
C PHE A 105 -7.88 4.79 20.66
N VAL A 106 -6.69 4.19 20.52
CA VAL A 106 -6.54 2.79 20.08
C VAL A 106 -7.14 1.84 21.10
N ASN A 107 -6.85 2.03 22.41
CA ASN A 107 -7.35 1.15 23.48
C ASN A 107 -8.88 1.23 23.62
N ASP A 108 -9.46 2.43 23.61
CA ASP A 108 -10.90 2.63 23.75
C ASP A 108 -11.70 2.08 22.55
N HIS A 109 -11.05 1.89 21.40
CA HIS A 109 -11.68 1.36 20.18
C HIS A 109 -11.23 -0.06 19.82
N GLU A 110 -10.37 -0.70 20.59
CA GLU A 110 -9.81 -2.02 20.29
C GLU A 110 -10.90 -3.08 20.05
N ALA A 111 -11.97 -3.06 20.84
CA ALA A 111 -13.07 -4.02 20.72
C ALA A 111 -13.91 -3.88 19.44
N VAL A 112 -13.93 -2.70 18.83
CA VAL A 112 -14.74 -2.40 17.62
C VAL A 112 -13.92 -2.35 16.33
N LEU A 113 -12.61 -2.15 16.45
CA LEU A 113 -11.71 -2.13 15.30
C LEU A 113 -11.31 -3.56 14.90
N SER A 114 -10.98 -3.73 13.62
CA SER A 114 -10.42 -5.02 13.20
C SER A 114 -9.04 -5.24 13.84
N PRO A 115 -8.68 -6.49 14.22
CA PRO A 115 -7.37 -6.79 14.82
C PRO A 115 -6.17 -6.31 13.95
N ALA A 116 -6.31 -6.36 12.63
CA ALA A 116 -5.30 -5.85 11.70
C ALA A 116 -5.19 -4.31 11.75
N THR A 117 -6.31 -3.61 11.96
CA THR A 117 -6.33 -2.15 12.12
C THR A 117 -5.65 -1.74 13.42
N VAL A 118 -5.97 -2.41 14.53
CA VAL A 118 -5.34 -2.16 15.84
C VAL A 118 -3.83 -2.34 15.72
N ARG A 119 -3.38 -3.46 15.15
CA ARG A 119 -1.95 -3.71 14.91
C ARG A 119 -1.29 -2.65 14.03
N SER A 120 -1.98 -2.21 12.98
CA SER A 120 -1.48 -1.13 12.11
C SER A 120 -1.34 0.19 12.85
N TYR A 121 -2.30 0.54 13.71
CA TYR A 121 -2.27 1.75 14.53
C TYR A 121 -1.14 1.71 15.55
N GLN A 122 -0.94 0.58 16.23
CA GLN A 122 0.19 0.38 17.14
C GLN A 122 1.53 0.56 16.40
N SER A 123 1.68 -0.08 15.24
CA SER A 123 2.88 0.08 14.42
C SER A 123 3.10 1.52 13.95
N MET A 124 2.04 2.27 13.63
CA MET A 124 2.16 3.70 13.30
C MET A 124 2.57 4.52 14.51
N ARG A 125 1.98 4.25 15.67
CA ARG A 125 2.30 4.91 16.95
C ARG A 125 3.79 4.74 17.28
N ASP A 126 4.34 3.56 17.12
CA ASP A 126 5.72 3.23 17.49
C ASP A 126 6.76 3.74 16.48
N ASN A 127 6.37 3.84 15.20
CA ASN A 127 7.33 4.08 14.12
C ASN A 127 7.13 5.41 13.39
N ARG A 128 6.06 6.17 13.66
CA ARG A 128 5.75 7.44 12.98
C ARG A 128 5.71 8.57 13.99
N PHE A 129 6.13 9.76 13.57
CA PHE A 129 6.15 10.94 14.41
C PHE A 129 6.82 10.75 15.78
N ALA A 130 7.77 9.84 15.89
CA ALA A 130 8.36 9.41 17.16
C ALA A 130 8.90 10.60 18.02
N ALA A 131 9.46 11.63 17.37
CA ALA A 131 9.96 12.82 18.04
C ALA A 131 8.86 13.66 18.73
N TYR A 132 7.60 13.45 18.37
CA TYR A 132 6.46 14.24 18.85
C TYR A 132 5.55 13.46 19.82
N MET A 133 5.78 12.17 19.99
CA MET A 133 4.92 11.32 20.83
C MET A 133 4.92 11.74 22.31
N ASP A 134 6.03 12.29 22.79
CA ASP A 134 6.15 12.78 24.17
C ASP A 134 5.86 14.30 24.31
N VAL A 135 5.45 14.96 23.23
CA VAL A 135 5.11 16.39 23.24
C VAL A 135 3.63 16.55 23.54
N ASP A 136 3.30 17.60 24.31
CA ASP A 136 1.91 18.01 24.55
C ASP A 136 1.18 18.21 23.22
N ALA A 137 0.09 17.46 23.02
CA ALA A 137 -0.66 17.47 21.77
C ALA A 137 -1.20 18.86 21.39
N ALA A 138 -1.47 19.73 22.35
CA ALA A 138 -1.92 21.10 22.08
C ALA A 138 -0.80 22.06 21.61
N LYS A 139 0.47 21.64 21.69
CA LYS A 139 1.64 22.47 21.39
C LYS A 139 2.45 22.01 20.20
N ILE A 140 1.96 21.02 19.46
CA ILE A 140 2.69 20.45 18.32
C ILE A 140 2.56 21.37 17.11
N PRO A 141 3.68 21.75 16.47
CA PRO A 141 3.67 22.45 15.19
C PRO A 141 3.36 21.45 14.05
N TRP A 142 2.09 21.21 13.79
CA TRP A 142 1.61 20.14 12.91
C TRP A 142 2.24 20.17 11.51
N GLN A 143 2.39 21.34 10.91
CA GLN A 143 3.01 21.47 9.59
C GLN A 143 4.47 21.02 9.61
N VAL A 144 5.23 21.37 10.66
CA VAL A 144 6.64 20.95 10.78
C VAL A 144 6.73 19.44 10.96
N MET A 145 5.87 18.87 11.81
CA MET A 145 5.81 17.42 12.02
C MET A 145 5.55 16.66 10.70
N ILE A 146 4.57 17.10 9.93
CA ILE A 146 4.24 16.49 8.62
C ILE A 146 5.37 16.65 7.63
N SER A 147 5.95 17.85 7.52
CA SER A 147 7.05 18.11 6.58
C SER A 147 8.28 17.24 6.87
N THR A 148 8.59 17.08 8.16
CA THR A 148 9.71 16.22 8.60
C THR A 148 9.48 14.74 8.27
N GLU A 149 8.28 14.24 8.55
CA GLU A 149 7.96 12.83 8.27
C GLU A 149 7.92 12.56 6.76
N ALA A 150 7.50 13.56 5.96
CA ALA A 150 7.46 13.46 4.50
C ALA A 150 8.87 13.30 3.86
N LEU A 151 9.92 13.73 4.54
CA LEU A 151 11.30 13.47 4.10
C LEU A 151 11.74 12.02 4.35
N LEU A 152 11.07 11.31 5.26
CA LEU A 152 11.48 9.98 5.72
C LEU A 152 10.71 8.84 5.05
N VAL A 153 9.43 9.08 4.74
CA VAL A 153 8.53 8.04 4.25
C VAL A 153 7.65 8.52 3.09
N SER A 154 6.98 7.58 2.43
CA SER A 154 6.13 7.89 1.27
C SER A 154 4.93 8.77 1.65
N PRO A 155 4.41 9.58 0.70
CA PRO A 155 3.22 10.40 0.89
C PRO A 155 2.02 9.60 1.45
N LYS A 156 1.81 8.37 0.97
CA LYS A 156 0.75 7.49 1.46
C LYS A 156 0.93 7.13 2.93
N THR A 157 2.16 6.85 3.36
CA THR A 157 2.48 6.51 4.76
C THR A 157 2.23 7.71 5.67
N VAL A 158 2.68 8.91 5.29
CA VAL A 158 2.41 10.15 6.04
C VAL A 158 0.90 10.38 6.21
N ARG A 159 0.15 10.28 5.12
CA ARG A 159 -1.31 10.48 5.14
C ARG A 159 -2.04 9.46 6.01
N ASN A 160 -1.60 8.21 6.01
CA ASN A 160 -2.19 7.17 6.87
C ASN A 160 -1.87 7.42 8.35
N ALA A 161 -0.63 7.79 8.68
CA ALA A 161 -0.25 8.14 10.05
C ALA A 161 -0.98 9.40 10.52
N TRP A 162 -1.13 10.41 9.67
CA TRP A 162 -1.90 11.61 9.99
C TRP A 162 -3.38 11.31 10.24
N ARG A 163 -4.00 10.37 9.50
CA ARG A 163 -5.38 9.94 9.77
C ARG A 163 -5.55 9.37 11.17
N LEU A 164 -4.59 8.59 11.66
CA LEU A 164 -4.62 8.10 13.04
C LEU A 164 -4.53 9.25 14.04
N VAL A 165 -3.58 10.18 13.83
CA VAL A 165 -3.40 11.35 14.69
C VAL A 165 -4.68 12.19 14.73
N THR A 166 -5.27 12.53 13.57
CA THR A 166 -6.50 13.34 13.51
C THR A 166 -7.69 12.65 14.15
N ALA A 167 -7.85 11.34 13.97
CA ALA A 167 -8.89 10.58 14.64
C ALA A 167 -8.74 10.63 16.17
N SER A 168 -7.51 10.48 16.65
CA SER A 168 -7.17 10.53 18.08
C SER A 168 -7.39 11.92 18.68
N LEU A 169 -6.99 12.99 17.98
CA LEU A 169 -7.19 14.38 18.43
C LEU A 169 -8.68 14.73 18.48
N LYS A 170 -9.46 14.36 17.46
CA LYS A 170 -10.92 14.55 17.44
C LYS A 170 -11.59 13.81 18.59
N TYR A 171 -11.21 12.57 18.84
CA TYR A 171 -11.71 11.78 19.97
C TYR A 171 -11.40 12.44 21.32
N ALA A 172 -10.18 12.95 21.48
CA ALA A 172 -9.74 13.64 22.69
C ALA A 172 -10.29 15.07 22.82
N LYS A 173 -10.99 15.59 21.79
CA LYS A 173 -11.48 16.98 21.68
C LYS A 173 -10.37 18.02 21.79
N ILE A 174 -9.19 17.73 21.25
CA ILE A 174 -8.06 18.64 21.18
C ILE A 174 -8.12 19.39 19.86
N PRO A 175 -8.19 20.73 19.84
CA PRO A 175 -8.18 21.50 18.61
C PRO A 175 -6.81 21.39 17.92
N PHE A 176 -6.81 21.38 16.60
CA PHE A 176 -5.60 21.36 15.78
C PHE A 176 -5.86 22.07 14.45
N ASP A 177 -4.80 22.63 13.87
CA ASP A 177 -4.82 23.18 12.52
C ASP A 177 -4.45 22.06 11.52
N ASP A 178 -5.23 21.94 10.45
CA ASP A 178 -4.94 20.94 9.42
C ASP A 178 -3.69 21.33 8.62
N PRO A 179 -2.62 20.53 8.65
CA PRO A 179 -1.43 20.79 7.86
C PRO A 179 -1.63 20.45 6.40
N VAL A 180 -0.85 21.05 5.54
CA VAL A 180 -0.76 20.66 4.13
C VAL A 180 -0.09 19.29 4.02
N LEU A 181 -0.83 18.31 3.52
CA LEU A 181 -0.33 16.95 3.37
C LEU A 181 0.35 16.75 2.01
N PRO A 182 1.40 15.91 1.93
CA PRO A 182 2.04 15.59 0.67
C PRO A 182 1.02 14.97 -0.29
N LYS A 183 1.09 15.37 -1.57
CA LYS A 183 0.17 14.88 -2.62
C LYS A 183 0.31 13.36 -2.76
N PRO A 184 -0.81 12.63 -2.87
CA PRO A 184 -0.76 11.20 -3.15
C PRO A 184 -0.14 10.99 -4.54
N VAL A 185 0.78 10.05 -4.64
CA VAL A 185 1.31 9.61 -5.93
C VAL A 185 0.46 8.41 -6.35
N ARG A 186 -0.16 8.49 -7.52
CA ARG A 186 -0.78 7.33 -8.16
C ARG A 186 0.35 6.38 -8.58
N SER A 187 0.28 5.15 -8.12
CA SER A 187 1.09 4.06 -8.67
C SER A 187 0.19 3.26 -9.60
N ASP A 188 0.71 2.95 -10.79
CA ASP A 188 0.03 2.02 -11.67
C ASP A 188 -0.11 0.67 -10.96
N ARG A 189 -1.29 0.08 -11.08
CA ARG A 189 -1.56 -1.22 -10.48
C ARG A 189 -0.88 -2.28 -11.33
N ALA A 190 0.13 -2.95 -10.77
CA ALA A 190 0.76 -4.06 -11.44
C ALA A 190 -0.23 -5.23 -11.55
N PHE A 191 -0.31 -5.83 -12.72
CA PHE A 191 -1.06 -7.06 -13.01
C PHE A 191 -0.38 -7.78 -14.17
N LEU A 192 -0.71 -9.04 -14.35
CA LEU A 192 -0.30 -9.83 -15.50
C LEU A 192 -1.39 -9.77 -16.58
N ASP A 193 -0.98 -9.61 -17.81
CA ASP A 193 -1.86 -9.72 -18.97
C ASP A 193 -2.15 -11.19 -19.32
N PHE A 194 -2.96 -11.40 -20.35
CA PHE A 194 -3.40 -12.74 -20.77
C PHE A 194 -2.23 -13.69 -21.06
N GLU A 195 -1.25 -13.25 -21.84
CA GLU A 195 -0.10 -14.07 -22.24
C GLU A 195 0.81 -14.38 -21.05
N GLN A 196 0.99 -13.42 -20.15
CA GLN A 196 1.78 -13.57 -18.94
C GLN A 196 1.11 -14.56 -17.97
N ILE A 197 -0.23 -14.55 -17.86
CA ILE A 197 -0.97 -15.54 -17.07
C ILE A 197 -0.80 -16.94 -17.67
N GLN A 198 -0.86 -17.09 -19.01
CA GLN A 198 -0.61 -18.36 -19.66
C GLN A 198 0.79 -18.91 -19.37
N LYS A 199 1.81 -18.05 -19.29
CA LYS A 199 3.18 -18.44 -18.92
C LYS A 199 3.31 -18.76 -17.43
N LEU A 200 2.57 -18.07 -16.56
CA LEU A 200 2.60 -18.28 -15.11
C LEU A 200 2.03 -19.65 -14.72
N LEU A 201 0.90 -20.07 -15.32
CA LEU A 201 0.20 -21.29 -14.92
C LEU A 201 1.08 -22.56 -14.93
N PRO A 202 1.86 -22.87 -15.96
CA PRO A 202 2.79 -24.00 -15.91
C PRO A 202 3.96 -23.78 -14.94
N ALA A 203 4.41 -22.53 -14.76
CA ALA A 203 5.55 -22.20 -13.92
C ALA A 203 5.28 -22.36 -12.41
N ILE A 204 4.03 -22.18 -11.97
CA ILE A 204 3.63 -22.38 -10.58
C ILE A 204 3.30 -23.83 -10.23
N LYS A 205 3.22 -24.72 -11.24
CA LYS A 205 2.81 -26.10 -11.04
C LYS A 205 3.79 -26.86 -10.16
N GLY A 206 3.29 -27.43 -9.06
CA GLY A 206 4.09 -28.17 -8.09
C GLY A 206 4.79 -27.30 -7.04
N ASP A 207 4.66 -25.97 -7.08
CA ASP A 207 5.14 -25.11 -6.01
C ASP A 207 4.29 -25.28 -4.73
N PRO A 208 4.88 -25.30 -3.54
CA PRO A 208 4.13 -25.41 -2.27
C PRO A 208 3.05 -24.33 -2.08
N CYS A 209 3.13 -23.21 -2.78
CA CYS A 209 2.16 -22.13 -2.75
C CYS A 209 1.21 -22.14 -3.97
N GLU A 210 1.22 -23.17 -4.82
CA GLU A 210 0.40 -23.24 -6.03
C GLU A 210 -1.08 -22.95 -5.75
N ALA A 211 -1.66 -23.58 -4.72
CA ALA A 211 -3.06 -23.34 -4.35
C ALA A 211 -3.35 -21.86 -4.01
N VAL A 212 -2.40 -21.19 -3.37
CA VAL A 212 -2.52 -19.75 -3.05
C VAL A 212 -2.56 -18.91 -4.31
N TYR A 213 -1.70 -19.20 -5.29
CA TYR A 213 -1.66 -18.45 -6.55
C TYR A 213 -2.92 -18.68 -7.37
N LEU A 214 -3.40 -19.92 -7.45
CA LEU A 214 -4.64 -20.23 -8.17
C LEU A 214 -5.86 -19.57 -7.51
N LEU A 215 -5.94 -19.54 -6.17
CA LEU A 215 -6.99 -18.83 -5.45
C LEU A 215 -6.90 -17.31 -5.67
N ALA A 216 -5.69 -16.74 -5.75
CA ALA A 216 -5.51 -15.32 -6.07
C ALA A 216 -5.96 -15.00 -7.51
N LEU A 217 -5.71 -15.89 -8.47
CA LEU A 217 -6.22 -15.80 -9.84
C LEU A 217 -7.74 -15.97 -9.94
N HIS A 218 -8.41 -16.52 -8.91
CA HIS A 218 -9.87 -16.44 -8.72
C HIS A 218 -10.30 -15.17 -7.98
N SER A 219 -9.42 -14.19 -7.89
CA SER A 219 -9.66 -12.88 -7.25
C SER A 219 -9.86 -12.89 -5.73
N LEU A 220 -9.35 -13.88 -5.01
CA LEU A 220 -9.37 -13.86 -3.55
C LEU A 220 -8.26 -12.96 -2.98
N ARG A 221 -8.55 -12.32 -1.85
CA ARG A 221 -7.52 -11.64 -1.04
C ARG A 221 -6.74 -12.66 -0.23
N LEU A 222 -5.48 -12.39 0.11
CA LEU A 222 -4.69 -13.29 0.96
C LEU A 222 -5.44 -13.71 2.23
N SER A 223 -6.09 -12.77 2.91
CA SER A 223 -6.86 -13.08 4.12
C SER A 223 -8.06 -14.01 3.87
N GLU A 224 -8.67 -13.95 2.70
CA GLU A 224 -9.74 -14.85 2.26
C GLU A 224 -9.16 -16.22 1.90
N ILE A 225 -8.04 -16.26 1.15
CA ILE A 225 -7.32 -17.48 0.77
C ILE A 225 -6.97 -18.33 2.00
N LEU A 226 -6.41 -17.70 3.04
CA LEU A 226 -6.03 -18.37 4.28
C LEU A 226 -7.23 -18.89 5.09
N ALA A 227 -8.44 -18.50 4.72
CA ALA A 227 -9.69 -18.95 5.36
C ALA A 227 -10.45 -20.00 4.53
N VAL A 228 -9.93 -20.38 3.34
CA VAL A 228 -10.51 -21.45 2.52
C VAL A 228 -10.04 -22.79 3.04
N ASP A 229 -10.95 -23.61 3.54
CA ASP A 229 -10.62 -24.93 4.08
C ASP A 229 -10.71 -26.04 3.01
N SER A 230 -11.60 -25.88 2.01
CA SER A 230 -11.78 -26.84 0.92
C SER A 230 -12.37 -26.15 -0.32
N VAL A 231 -12.19 -26.80 -1.46
CA VAL A 231 -12.72 -26.37 -2.75
C VAL A 231 -13.47 -27.52 -3.40
N GLY A 232 -14.74 -27.28 -3.76
CA GLY A 232 -15.56 -28.18 -4.57
C GLY A 232 -15.78 -27.60 -5.98
N ASP A 233 -17.04 -27.55 -6.43
CA ASP A 233 -17.39 -26.88 -7.71
C ASP A 233 -17.36 -25.35 -7.57
N VAL A 234 -17.46 -24.86 -6.35
CA VAL A 234 -17.39 -23.44 -6.01
C VAL A 234 -16.41 -23.21 -4.85
N ILE A 235 -15.74 -22.08 -4.88
CA ILE A 235 -14.95 -21.57 -3.77
C ILE A 235 -15.88 -20.72 -2.90
N ARG A 236 -16.13 -21.17 -1.66
CA ARG A 236 -17.00 -20.45 -0.73
C ARG A 236 -16.21 -19.47 0.11
N VAL A 237 -16.33 -18.19 -0.21
CA VAL A 237 -15.67 -17.12 0.56
C VAL A 237 -16.58 -16.70 1.72
N ARG A 238 -16.24 -17.13 2.93
CA ARG A 238 -17.07 -16.91 4.16
C ARG A 238 -16.30 -16.25 5.29
N GLY A 239 -14.98 -16.37 5.28
CA GLY A 239 -14.10 -15.92 6.34
C GLY A 239 -12.87 -15.20 5.83
N ALA A 240 -12.12 -14.65 6.77
CA ALA A 240 -10.80 -14.09 6.54
C ALA A 240 -9.89 -14.40 7.73
N VAL A 241 -8.65 -14.75 7.45
CA VAL A 241 -7.60 -14.87 8.45
C VAL A 241 -6.73 -13.63 8.40
N VAL A 242 -6.66 -12.90 9.51
CA VAL A 242 -5.92 -11.64 9.62
C VAL A 242 -4.88 -11.73 10.73
N ARG A 243 -3.78 -11.02 10.57
CA ARG A 243 -2.76 -10.95 11.60
C ARG A 243 -3.14 -9.89 12.64
N GLY A 244 -3.43 -10.32 13.85
CA GLY A 244 -3.63 -9.49 15.02
C GLY A 244 -2.33 -9.20 15.76
N LYS A 245 -2.46 -8.75 17.02
CA LYS A 245 -1.35 -8.46 17.94
C LYS A 245 -0.63 -9.75 18.32
N ASP A 246 -1.37 -10.76 18.74
CA ASP A 246 -0.86 -11.99 19.34
C ASP A 246 -0.86 -13.19 18.37
N GLY A 247 -1.09 -12.97 17.08
CA GLY A 247 -1.07 -14.04 16.08
C GLY A 247 -2.10 -13.89 14.96
N MET A 248 -2.38 -15.00 14.31
CA MET A 248 -3.36 -15.08 13.22
C MET A 248 -4.76 -15.32 13.82
N ILE A 249 -5.72 -14.51 13.41
CA ILE A 249 -7.09 -14.55 13.91
C ILE A 249 -8.01 -14.80 12.72
N ARG A 250 -8.79 -15.90 12.80
CA ARG A 250 -9.86 -16.18 11.86
C ARG A 250 -11.12 -15.40 12.26
N LYS A 251 -11.72 -14.70 11.33
CA LYS A 251 -12.98 -14.00 11.52
C LYS A 251 -13.94 -14.32 10.39
N GLU A 252 -15.21 -14.30 10.68
CA GLU A 252 -16.24 -14.33 9.65
C GLU A 252 -16.29 -12.99 8.91
N LEU A 253 -16.62 -13.03 7.63
CA LEU A 253 -16.87 -11.83 6.86
C LEU A 253 -18.26 -11.29 7.20
N ASN A 254 -18.37 -9.96 7.26
CA ASN A 254 -19.65 -9.30 7.45
C ASN A 254 -20.62 -9.64 6.31
N LYS A 255 -21.91 -9.62 6.63
CA LYS A 255 -23.03 -10.02 5.75
C LYS A 255 -23.28 -9.07 4.55
N THR A 256 -22.30 -8.30 4.08
CA THR A 256 -22.46 -7.54 2.85
C THR A 256 -22.39 -8.49 1.66
N ASP A 257 -23.28 -8.36 0.70
CA ASP A 257 -23.41 -9.25 -0.47
C ASP A 257 -22.13 -9.44 -1.26
N LEU A 258 -21.19 -8.49 -1.18
CA LEU A 258 -19.89 -8.52 -1.85
C LEU A 258 -18.78 -9.18 -1.04
N SER A 259 -18.96 -9.33 0.29
CA SER A 259 -17.95 -9.95 1.16
C SER A 259 -18.09 -11.46 1.21
N ARG A 260 -19.34 -11.97 1.27
CA ARG A 260 -19.66 -13.40 1.20
C ARG A 260 -20.11 -13.72 -0.22
N ARG A 261 -19.32 -14.52 -0.91
CA ARG A 261 -19.61 -14.88 -2.30
C ARG A 261 -19.20 -16.31 -2.59
N ASP A 262 -19.83 -16.88 -3.58
CA ASP A 262 -19.49 -18.17 -4.16
C ASP A 262 -18.89 -17.92 -5.54
N ILE A 263 -17.67 -18.41 -5.74
CA ILE A 263 -16.91 -18.25 -6.98
C ILE A 263 -16.83 -19.60 -7.67
N PRO A 264 -17.36 -19.76 -8.88
CA PRO A 264 -17.16 -20.99 -9.65
C PRO A 264 -15.68 -21.30 -9.81
N VAL A 265 -15.30 -22.56 -9.70
CA VAL A 265 -13.92 -22.98 -9.94
C VAL A 265 -13.65 -22.93 -11.44
N MET A 266 -12.84 -21.95 -11.85
CA MET A 266 -12.46 -21.73 -13.26
C MET A 266 -11.18 -22.48 -13.64
N ILE A 267 -10.35 -22.86 -12.66
CA ILE A 267 -9.12 -23.61 -12.86
C ILE A 267 -9.29 -24.98 -12.18
N PRO A 268 -9.62 -26.07 -12.95
CA PRO A 268 -9.98 -27.38 -12.39
C PRO A 268 -8.91 -27.98 -11.46
N ARG A 269 -7.64 -27.75 -11.76
CA ARG A 269 -6.50 -28.22 -10.97
C ARG A 269 -6.55 -27.80 -9.49
N LEU A 270 -7.21 -26.68 -9.17
CA LEU A 270 -7.37 -26.24 -7.79
C LEU A 270 -8.05 -27.27 -6.88
N ARG A 271 -8.91 -28.14 -7.44
CA ARG A 271 -9.61 -29.21 -6.70
C ARG A 271 -8.68 -30.32 -6.23
N GLU A 272 -7.51 -30.46 -6.86
CA GLU A 272 -6.54 -31.52 -6.56
C GLU A 272 -5.52 -31.09 -5.49
N LEU A 273 -5.52 -29.81 -5.11
CA LEU A 273 -4.53 -29.25 -4.22
C LEU A 273 -4.98 -29.29 -2.76
N THR A 274 -4.02 -29.47 -1.87
CA THR A 274 -4.28 -29.54 -0.43
C THR A 274 -4.59 -28.15 0.17
N LEU A 275 -5.67 -28.07 0.91
CA LEU A 275 -6.10 -26.91 1.68
C LEU A 275 -6.40 -27.32 3.13
N PRO A 276 -6.36 -26.42 4.12
CA PRO A 276 -5.95 -25.02 4.01
C PRO A 276 -4.44 -24.85 3.86
N VAL A 277 -4.02 -23.76 3.23
CA VAL A 277 -2.59 -23.45 3.06
C VAL A 277 -2.03 -22.76 4.30
N GLN A 278 -0.97 -23.32 4.89
CA GLN A 278 -0.31 -22.79 6.08
C GLN A 278 1.05 -22.16 5.72
N VAL A 279 1.03 -21.06 4.99
CA VAL A 279 2.24 -20.35 4.55
C VAL A 279 2.15 -18.87 4.85
N CYS A 280 3.24 -18.26 5.29
CA CYS A 280 3.24 -16.82 5.56
C CYS A 280 3.37 -16.01 4.26
N GLU A 281 2.80 -14.80 4.24
CA GLU A 281 2.81 -13.88 3.09
C GLU A 281 4.21 -13.62 2.53
N LYS A 282 5.21 -13.48 3.40
CA LYS A 282 6.60 -13.25 2.99
C LYS A 282 7.16 -14.43 2.17
N THR A 283 6.84 -15.65 2.54
CA THR A 283 7.24 -16.86 1.82
C THR A 283 6.52 -16.95 0.48
N ILE A 284 5.20 -16.71 0.46
CA ILE A 284 4.39 -16.69 -0.76
C ILE A 284 4.97 -15.72 -1.79
N ASN A 285 5.20 -14.46 -1.41
CA ASN A 285 5.71 -13.45 -2.32
C ASN A 285 7.16 -13.73 -2.75
N ARG A 286 8.00 -14.34 -1.89
CA ARG A 286 9.37 -14.72 -2.24
C ARG A 286 9.40 -15.82 -3.29
N HIS A 287 8.59 -16.86 -3.15
CA HIS A 287 8.46 -17.94 -4.14
C HIS A 287 7.91 -17.39 -5.46
N LEU A 288 6.83 -16.61 -5.41
CA LEU A 288 6.24 -16.00 -6.60
C LEU A 288 7.27 -15.16 -7.38
N LYS A 289 8.06 -14.36 -6.68
CA LYS A 289 9.12 -13.57 -7.29
C LYS A 289 10.17 -14.42 -7.99
N SER A 290 10.59 -15.52 -7.36
CA SER A 290 11.55 -16.48 -7.96
C SER A 290 10.97 -17.14 -9.21
N ILE A 291 9.70 -17.56 -9.15
CA ILE A 291 9.00 -18.17 -10.29
C ILE A 291 8.86 -17.16 -11.43
N CYS A 292 8.43 -15.94 -11.15
CA CYS A 292 8.31 -14.89 -12.17
C CYS A 292 9.65 -14.61 -12.84
N ALA A 293 10.73 -14.50 -12.07
CA ALA A 293 12.07 -14.29 -12.62
C ALA A 293 12.51 -15.45 -13.53
N ALA A 294 12.28 -16.71 -13.13
CA ALA A 294 12.60 -17.88 -13.93
C ALA A 294 11.77 -17.99 -15.23
N ALA A 295 10.51 -17.55 -15.18
CA ALA A 295 9.60 -17.57 -16.33
C ALA A 295 9.69 -16.31 -17.23
N GLY A 296 10.59 -15.36 -16.93
CA GLY A 296 10.70 -14.10 -17.67
C GLY A 296 9.47 -13.20 -17.53
N LEU A 297 8.78 -13.28 -16.38
CA LEU A 297 7.59 -12.50 -16.06
C LEU A 297 7.95 -11.25 -15.21
N PRO A 298 7.12 -10.22 -15.21
CA PRO A 298 7.28 -9.06 -14.33
C PRO A 298 7.32 -9.47 -12.84
N ASP A 299 8.06 -8.72 -12.02
CA ASP A 299 8.06 -8.89 -10.55
C ASP A 299 6.69 -8.46 -9.99
N VAL A 300 5.86 -9.42 -9.67
CA VAL A 300 4.51 -9.21 -9.14
C VAL A 300 4.35 -9.80 -7.74
N THR A 301 3.43 -9.25 -6.98
CA THR A 301 3.03 -9.76 -5.66
C THR A 301 1.76 -10.60 -5.78
N LEU A 302 1.42 -11.34 -4.73
CA LEU A 302 0.15 -12.08 -4.69
C LEU A 302 -1.06 -11.18 -4.96
N HIS A 303 -1.04 -9.93 -4.48
CA HIS A 303 -2.13 -9.00 -4.72
C HIS A 303 -2.26 -8.59 -6.20
N CYS A 304 -1.15 -8.58 -6.93
CA CYS A 304 -1.15 -8.36 -8.38
C CYS A 304 -1.84 -9.51 -9.12
N LEU A 305 -1.72 -10.77 -8.67
CA LEU A 305 -2.46 -11.90 -9.26
C LEU A 305 -3.98 -11.73 -9.12
N ARG A 306 -4.44 -11.16 -7.98
CA ARG A 306 -5.85 -10.80 -7.84
C ARG A 306 -6.27 -9.71 -8.85
N HIS A 307 -5.39 -8.76 -9.16
CA HIS A 307 -5.64 -7.76 -10.19
C HIS A 307 -5.60 -8.38 -11.60
N SER A 308 -4.76 -9.39 -11.80
CA SER A 308 -4.67 -10.13 -13.08
C SER A 308 -5.97 -10.86 -13.42
N PHE A 309 -6.81 -11.22 -12.44
CA PHE A 309 -8.16 -11.70 -12.71
C PHE A 309 -8.99 -10.66 -13.49
N ALA A 310 -8.93 -9.38 -13.14
CA ALA A 310 -9.65 -8.35 -13.87
C ALA A 310 -9.07 -8.15 -15.29
N SER A 311 -7.75 -8.24 -15.45
CA SER A 311 -7.09 -8.21 -16.76
C SER A 311 -7.56 -9.36 -17.66
N LEU A 312 -7.62 -10.59 -17.12
CA LEU A 312 -8.11 -11.75 -17.84
C LEU A 312 -9.61 -11.61 -18.17
N ALA A 313 -10.43 -11.11 -17.24
CA ALA A 313 -11.85 -10.86 -17.45
C ALA A 313 -12.09 -9.85 -18.59
N TYR A 314 -11.29 -8.78 -18.65
CA TYR A 314 -11.31 -7.83 -19.77
C TYR A 314 -11.02 -8.52 -21.10
N HIS A 315 -9.94 -9.27 -21.18
CA HIS A 315 -9.54 -9.99 -22.39
C HIS A 315 -10.62 -10.97 -22.85
N LEU A 316 -11.27 -11.67 -21.91
CA LEU A 316 -12.38 -12.59 -22.16
C LEU A 316 -13.75 -11.90 -22.30
N ARG A 317 -13.79 -10.58 -22.42
CA ARG A 317 -14.99 -9.78 -22.65
C ARG A 317 -16.07 -9.92 -21.55
N TRP A 318 -15.65 -10.13 -20.31
CA TRP A 318 -16.58 -10.08 -19.18
C TRP A 318 -17.08 -8.65 -18.97
N THR A 319 -18.33 -8.55 -18.49
CA THR A 319 -18.85 -7.23 -18.09
C THR A 319 -18.13 -6.77 -16.82
N GLU A 320 -18.00 -5.46 -16.66
CA GLU A 320 -17.44 -4.87 -15.43
C GLU A 320 -18.21 -5.35 -14.19
N LYS A 321 -19.54 -5.38 -14.27
CA LYS A 321 -20.42 -5.84 -13.18
C LYS A 321 -20.13 -7.29 -12.78
N SER A 322 -20.00 -8.21 -13.73
CA SER A 322 -19.68 -9.62 -13.46
C SER A 322 -18.28 -9.76 -12.85
N THR A 323 -17.32 -9.01 -13.36
CA THR A 323 -15.95 -8.97 -12.83
C THR A 323 -15.91 -8.47 -11.39
N MET A 324 -16.65 -7.39 -11.08
CA MET A 324 -16.77 -6.87 -9.73
C MET A 324 -17.43 -7.86 -8.77
N GLN A 325 -18.50 -8.51 -9.20
CA GLN A 325 -19.24 -9.47 -8.38
C GLN A 325 -18.37 -10.66 -7.98
N VAL A 326 -17.72 -11.31 -8.94
CA VAL A 326 -16.81 -12.44 -8.69
C VAL A 326 -15.60 -11.98 -7.90
N GLY A 327 -15.05 -10.83 -8.25
CA GLY A 327 -13.89 -10.24 -7.59
C GLY A 327 -14.15 -9.73 -6.18
N GLY A 328 -15.40 -9.48 -5.80
CA GLY A 328 -15.75 -8.91 -4.51
C GLY A 328 -15.20 -7.48 -4.35
N TRP A 329 -15.29 -6.66 -5.41
CA TRP A 329 -14.99 -5.23 -5.39
C TRP A 329 -16.28 -4.42 -5.15
N SER A 330 -16.26 -3.58 -4.13
CA SER A 330 -17.40 -2.72 -3.78
C SER A 330 -17.47 -1.43 -4.60
N THR A 331 -16.34 -1.01 -5.17
CA THR A 331 -16.25 0.15 -6.05
C THR A 331 -15.63 -0.26 -7.39
N PRO A 332 -16.00 0.41 -8.48
CA PRO A 332 -15.47 0.10 -9.81
C PRO A 332 -14.01 0.50 -10.01
N ASP A 333 -13.45 1.34 -9.13
CA ASP A 333 -12.14 1.98 -9.30
C ASP A 333 -11.03 1.00 -9.73
N VAL A 334 -10.98 -0.19 -9.10
CA VAL A 334 -9.94 -1.18 -9.41
C VAL A 334 -10.13 -1.76 -10.81
N VAL A 335 -11.35 -2.15 -11.14
CA VAL A 335 -11.68 -2.77 -12.43
C VAL A 335 -11.55 -1.74 -13.53
N HIS A 336 -12.07 -0.54 -13.29
CA HIS A 336 -12.01 0.58 -14.20
C HIS A 336 -10.55 1.00 -14.52
N ASP A 337 -9.69 1.15 -13.50
CA ASP A 337 -8.27 1.48 -13.72
C ASP A 337 -7.57 0.43 -14.60
N ILE A 338 -7.84 -0.87 -14.38
CA ILE A 338 -7.25 -1.96 -15.15
C ILE A 338 -7.80 -1.97 -16.59
N TYR A 339 -9.12 -1.82 -16.74
CA TYR A 339 -9.77 -1.81 -18.06
C TYR A 339 -9.32 -0.62 -18.89
N THR A 340 -9.22 0.56 -18.29
CA THR A 340 -8.71 1.77 -18.96
C THR A 340 -7.28 1.58 -19.45
N HIS A 341 -6.40 1.01 -18.60
CA HIS A 341 -5.01 0.76 -18.97
C HIS A 341 -4.88 -0.26 -20.12
N LEU A 342 -5.72 -1.29 -20.15
CA LEU A 342 -5.73 -2.28 -21.21
C LEU A 342 -6.34 -1.70 -22.49
N ALA A 343 -7.43 -0.94 -22.39
CA ALA A 343 -8.04 -0.26 -23.53
C ALA A 343 -7.08 0.75 -24.20
N GLU A 344 -6.23 1.42 -23.43
CA GLU A 344 -5.18 2.30 -23.99
C GLU A 344 -4.16 1.50 -24.83
N LYS A 345 -3.82 0.28 -24.42
CA LYS A 345 -2.95 -0.62 -25.22
C LYS A 345 -3.63 -1.10 -26.50
N ASP A 346 -4.90 -1.44 -26.42
CA ASP A 346 -5.69 -1.97 -27.53
C ASP A 346 -6.14 -0.87 -28.53
N LEU A 347 -5.97 0.42 -28.18
CA LEU A 347 -6.47 1.55 -28.97
C LEU A 347 -5.98 1.53 -30.42
N SER A 348 -4.73 1.14 -30.66
CA SER A 348 -4.18 1.06 -32.03
C SER A 348 -4.91 0.03 -32.88
N ASP A 349 -5.25 -1.12 -32.28
CA ASP A 349 -5.97 -2.21 -32.96
C ASP A 349 -7.45 -1.87 -33.14
N ASP A 350 -8.05 -1.19 -32.17
CA ASP A 350 -9.41 -0.68 -32.27
C ASP A 350 -9.53 0.38 -33.38
N VAL A 351 -8.58 1.30 -33.46
CA VAL A 351 -8.51 2.32 -34.54
C VAL A 351 -8.34 1.64 -35.90
N LYS A 352 -7.50 0.60 -35.99
CA LYS A 352 -7.32 -0.15 -37.23
C LYS A 352 -8.61 -0.83 -37.67
N ARG A 353 -9.29 -1.53 -36.77
CA ARG A 353 -10.61 -2.16 -37.03
C ARG A 353 -11.67 -1.14 -37.45
N MET A 354 -11.67 0.05 -36.86
CA MET A 354 -12.57 1.12 -37.23
C MET A 354 -12.29 1.64 -38.63
N ARG A 355 -11.00 1.81 -39.01
CA ARG A 355 -10.61 2.20 -40.37
C ARG A 355 -11.00 1.13 -41.39
N GLU A 356 -10.73 -0.14 -41.12
CA GLU A 356 -11.13 -1.25 -41.95
C GLU A 356 -12.66 -1.27 -42.19
N PHE A 357 -13.45 -0.99 -41.15
CA PHE A 357 -14.91 -0.88 -41.29
C PHE A 357 -15.34 0.26 -42.23
N TYR A 358 -14.71 1.44 -42.12
CA TYR A 358 -15.05 2.56 -43.01
C TYR A 358 -14.49 2.43 -44.41
N GLU A 359 -13.46 1.61 -44.62
CA GLU A 359 -12.87 1.32 -45.93
C GLU A 359 -13.59 0.16 -46.66
N LEU A 360 -14.44 -0.59 -45.97
CA LEU A 360 -15.25 -1.62 -46.63
C LEU A 360 -16.18 -0.95 -47.66
N PRO A 361 -16.14 -1.39 -48.95
CA PRO A 361 -17.01 -0.85 -49.99
C PRO A 361 -18.46 -1.05 -49.58
N THR A 362 -19.28 -0.02 -49.76
CA THR A 362 -20.73 -0.01 -49.46
C THR A 362 -21.55 -0.97 -50.34
N ALA A 363 -21.02 -2.13 -50.68
CA ALA A 363 -21.65 -3.12 -51.56
C ALA A 363 -22.84 -3.89 -50.94
N LEU A 364 -23.27 -3.52 -49.70
CA LEU A 364 -24.39 -4.21 -49.03
C LEU A 364 -25.63 -3.32 -48.82
N ALA A 365 -25.73 -2.19 -49.50
CA ALA A 365 -26.92 -1.34 -49.45
C ALA A 365 -27.61 -1.23 -50.80
N THR A 366 -27.90 -2.32 -51.44
CA THR A 366 -29.00 -2.37 -52.42
C THR A 366 -30.22 -2.90 -51.69
N PRO A 367 -31.26 -2.07 -51.42
CA PRO A 367 -32.54 -2.60 -50.99
C PRO A 367 -33.09 -3.41 -52.16
N SER A 368 -33.34 -4.70 -51.93
CA SER A 368 -34.10 -5.50 -52.86
C SER A 368 -35.43 -4.76 -53.10
N LYS A 369 -35.67 -4.34 -54.35
CA LYS A 369 -36.97 -3.84 -54.77
C LYS A 369 -38.01 -4.87 -54.36
N CYS A 370 -38.94 -4.50 -53.49
CA CYS A 370 -40.22 -5.18 -53.37
C CYS A 370 -40.82 -5.23 -54.75
N ALA A 371 -40.86 -6.44 -55.33
CA ALA A 371 -41.68 -6.69 -56.52
C ALA A 371 -43.12 -6.71 -56.04
N ASP A 372 -43.89 -5.68 -56.45
CA ASP A 372 -45.31 -5.72 -56.46
C ASP A 372 -45.80 -6.94 -57.24
N LYS A 373 -46.58 -7.76 -56.59
CA LYS A 373 -47.75 -8.46 -57.16
C LYS A 373 -48.73 -8.85 -56.06
#